data_62f1cd84ec5dd77196f3c214513fbbcb
#
_entry.id   62f1cd84ec5dd77196f3c214513fbbcb
#
_cell.length_a   1.000
_cell.length_b   1.000
_cell.length_c   1.000
_cell.angle_alpha   90.00
_cell.angle_beta   90.00
_cell.angle_gamma   90.00
#
_symmetry.space_group_name_H-M   'P 1'
#
loop_
_entity.id
_entity.type
_entity.pdbx_description
1 polymer ?
#
loop_
_entity_poly.entity_id
_entity_poly.type
_entity_poly.pdbx_seq_one_letter_code
_entity_poly.pdbx_strand_id
1 'polypeptide(L)'
;MHEHLNNPERKLIVRFFSSIGFIATLVMGCIALTSSDYFLFFTLICSSLIYAWALSAYKNVEKSASAILYNLYALMIYLVLTGGAQGTGPIWIFIVSPVTFSIRGLKRGIVDIVLFLLAVILAFYCAHTFSIYNYQPDQFPYRVIFSFIIVAMLSGFYENSREKYNQKILALSKKNELLATIDPLTGLPNRRFTMNKLSEFKLALTKEQTPFVLILCDVDNFKKVNDEYGHSFGDEALIHLANILKQHIPNNAVASRWGGEEFLIAIPNVFNAKGVEISNKIHAALKQFPVNTSFASLSLTISMGVVQSHESDSIDIDIKRADELLYKAKEQGKNKTCSE
;
A
#
# COMPACT_ATOMS: atom_id res chain seq x y z
N MET A 1 -4.90 12.19 -8.58
CA MET A 1 -4.28 13.34 -7.89
C MET A 1 -4.73 13.47 -6.42
N HIS A 2 -5.79 12.79 -5.98
CA HIS A 2 -6.31 12.84 -4.59
C HIS A 2 -5.82 11.71 -3.66
N GLU A 3 -5.23 10.63 -4.17
CA GLU A 3 -4.76 9.49 -3.34
C GLU A 3 -3.46 9.76 -2.54
N HIS A 4 -2.68 10.77 -2.93
CA HIS A 4 -1.47 11.14 -2.17
C HIS A 4 -1.73 11.93 -0.87
N LEU A 5 -2.97 12.35 -0.61
CA LEU A 5 -3.29 13.28 0.49
C LEU A 5 -3.44 12.59 1.86
N ASN A 6 -3.60 11.27 1.92
CA ASN A 6 -3.85 10.52 3.17
C ASN A 6 -2.79 9.45 3.50
N ASN A 7 -1.59 9.54 2.91
CA ASN A 7 -0.52 8.59 3.17
C ASN A 7 -0.14 8.60 4.67
N PRO A 8 -0.26 7.46 5.40
CA PRO A 8 0.06 7.36 6.82
C PRO A 8 1.52 7.72 7.12
N GLU A 9 2.45 7.45 6.21
CA GLU A 9 3.86 7.82 6.34
C GLU A 9 4.05 9.34 6.42
N ARG A 10 3.33 10.10 5.59
CA ARG A 10 3.42 11.56 5.58
C ARG A 10 2.86 12.17 6.86
N LYS A 11 1.79 11.58 7.43
CA LYS A 11 1.27 11.96 8.74
C LYS A 11 2.30 11.74 9.85
N LEU A 12 3.00 10.61 9.79
CA LEU A 12 4.05 10.29 10.76
C LEU A 12 5.21 11.29 10.67
N ILE A 13 5.69 11.60 9.47
CA ILE A 13 6.76 12.58 9.22
C ILE A 13 6.38 13.97 9.78
N VAL A 14 5.19 14.46 9.46
CA VAL A 14 4.72 15.78 9.94
C VAL A 14 4.62 15.79 11.47
N ARG A 15 4.09 14.75 12.09
CA ARG A 15 4.04 14.64 13.55
C ARG A 15 5.43 14.63 14.19
N PHE A 16 6.35 13.85 13.62
CA PHE A 16 7.71 13.73 14.12
C PHE A 16 8.42 15.10 14.12
N PHE A 17 8.41 15.81 12.99
CA PHE A 17 9.03 17.13 12.89
C PHE A 17 8.31 18.19 13.74
N SER A 18 6.98 18.13 13.87
CA SER A 18 6.25 19.01 14.77
C SER A 18 6.63 18.79 16.24
N SER A 19 6.76 17.53 16.67
CA SER A 19 7.13 17.21 18.05
C SER A 19 8.55 17.68 18.38
N ILE A 20 9.50 17.40 17.49
CA ILE A 20 10.89 17.86 17.67
C ILE A 20 10.95 19.39 17.66
N GLY A 21 10.30 20.04 16.69
CA GLY A 21 10.26 21.50 16.58
C GLY A 21 9.65 22.14 17.84
N PHE A 22 8.55 21.59 18.35
CA PHE A 22 7.92 22.05 19.59
C PHE A 22 8.87 21.98 20.78
N ILE A 23 9.47 20.80 21.02
CA ILE A 23 10.37 20.59 22.14
C ILE A 23 11.61 21.50 22.01
N ALA A 24 12.24 21.52 20.84
CA ALA A 24 13.45 22.30 20.62
C ALA A 24 13.21 23.80 20.80
N THR A 25 12.14 24.36 20.22
CA THR A 25 11.84 25.79 20.35
C THR A 25 11.41 26.17 21.77
N LEU A 26 10.69 25.28 22.48
CA LEU A 26 10.32 25.51 23.88
C LEU A 26 11.56 25.51 24.79
N VAL A 27 12.44 24.52 24.68
CA VAL A 27 13.67 24.42 25.48
C VAL A 27 14.59 25.60 25.21
N MET A 28 14.83 25.93 23.93
CA MET A 28 15.67 27.09 23.57
C MET A 28 15.04 28.42 23.99
N GLY A 29 13.70 28.51 23.99
CA GLY A 29 12.99 29.67 24.54
C GLY A 29 13.24 29.85 26.04
N CYS A 30 13.17 28.76 26.82
CA CYS A 30 13.50 28.84 28.26
C CYS A 30 14.96 29.27 28.49
N ILE A 31 15.91 28.81 27.68
CA ILE A 31 17.32 29.22 27.75
C ILE A 31 17.46 30.71 27.41
N ALA A 32 16.79 31.21 26.36
CA ALA A 32 16.80 32.62 25.99
C ALA A 32 16.28 33.51 27.13
N LEU A 33 15.26 33.05 27.86
CA LEU A 33 14.74 33.77 29.04
C LEU A 33 15.79 33.89 30.14
N THR A 34 16.54 32.81 30.43
CA THR A 34 17.62 32.86 31.43
C THR A 34 18.78 33.77 31.04
N SER A 35 18.98 33.97 29.74
CA SER A 35 19.98 34.87 29.17
C SER A 35 19.50 36.32 29.03
N SER A 36 18.26 36.63 29.48
CA SER A 36 17.61 37.95 29.36
C SER A 36 17.42 38.43 27.92
N ASP A 37 17.42 37.49 26.94
CA ASP A 37 17.13 37.80 25.55
C ASP A 37 15.61 37.63 25.30
N TYR A 38 14.85 38.62 25.70
CA TYR A 38 13.38 38.57 25.63
C TYR A 38 12.85 38.52 24.20
N PHE A 39 13.56 39.10 23.23
CA PHE A 39 13.09 39.08 21.84
C PHE A 39 13.23 37.67 21.23
N LEU A 40 14.36 37.00 21.44
CA LEU A 40 14.57 35.62 21.06
C LEU A 40 13.58 34.71 21.78
N PHE A 41 13.33 34.90 23.09
CA PHE A 41 12.34 34.17 23.85
C PHE A 41 10.96 34.22 23.20
N PHE A 42 10.43 35.43 22.92
CA PHE A 42 9.12 35.59 22.30
C PHE A 42 9.03 34.93 20.91
N THR A 43 10.08 35.07 20.10
CA THR A 43 10.15 34.45 18.76
C THR A 43 10.07 32.90 18.85
N LEU A 44 10.82 32.31 19.77
CA LEU A 44 10.84 30.86 19.99
C LEU A 44 9.51 30.33 20.55
N ILE A 45 8.87 31.07 21.46
CA ILE A 45 7.54 30.71 21.99
C ILE A 45 6.48 30.80 20.90
N CYS A 46 6.48 31.82 20.05
CA CYS A 46 5.57 31.90 18.88
C CYS A 46 5.77 30.71 17.94
N SER A 47 7.02 30.36 17.65
CA SER A 47 7.35 29.15 16.84
C SER A 47 6.84 27.89 17.52
N SER A 48 7.02 27.75 18.84
CA SER A 48 6.53 26.59 19.60
C SER A 48 5.01 26.43 19.50
N LEU A 49 4.26 27.53 19.59
CA LEU A 49 2.80 27.52 19.41
C LEU A 49 2.36 27.06 18.01
N ILE A 50 3.11 27.45 16.97
CA ILE A 50 2.83 26.99 15.59
C ILE A 50 3.07 25.47 15.48
N TYR A 51 4.14 24.94 16.06
CA TYR A 51 4.39 23.50 16.07
C TYR A 51 3.33 22.73 16.88
N ALA A 52 2.90 23.29 18.03
CA ALA A 52 1.80 22.70 18.82
C ALA A 52 0.47 22.69 18.06
N TRP A 53 0.16 23.77 17.34
CA TRP A 53 -0.99 23.81 16.46
C TRP A 53 -0.90 22.77 15.35
N ALA A 54 0.26 22.60 14.71
CA ALA A 54 0.47 21.61 13.67
C ALA A 54 0.30 20.16 14.18
N LEU A 55 0.63 19.89 15.45
CA LEU A 55 0.36 18.60 16.11
C LEU A 55 -1.14 18.35 16.31
N SER A 56 -1.92 19.38 16.65
CA SER A 56 -3.36 19.29 16.88
C SER A 56 -4.16 19.21 15.57
N ALA A 57 -3.70 19.90 14.53
CA ALA A 57 -4.36 20.02 13.22
C ALA A 57 -4.09 18.83 12.26
N TYR A 58 -3.86 17.63 12.79
CA TYR A 58 -3.45 16.43 12.03
C TYR A 58 -4.41 15.97 10.92
N LYS A 59 -5.64 16.48 10.90
CA LYS A 59 -6.64 16.18 9.85
C LYS A 59 -6.26 16.81 8.51
N ASN A 60 -5.48 17.90 8.50
CA ASN A 60 -5.07 18.61 7.29
C ASN A 60 -3.55 18.61 7.15
N VAL A 61 -3.00 17.46 6.79
CA VAL A 61 -1.54 17.19 6.73
C VAL A 61 -0.78 18.20 5.86
N GLU A 62 -1.37 18.65 4.76
CA GLU A 62 -0.70 19.58 3.84
C GLU A 62 -0.56 20.99 4.43
N LYS A 63 -1.60 21.47 5.11
CA LYS A 63 -1.53 22.77 5.82
C LYS A 63 -0.54 22.72 6.97
N SER A 64 -0.57 21.66 7.77
CA SER A 64 0.40 21.47 8.87
C SER A 64 1.83 21.38 8.36
N ALA A 65 2.08 20.61 7.29
CA ALA A 65 3.40 20.51 6.65
C ALA A 65 3.93 21.85 6.15
N SER A 66 3.06 22.64 5.51
CA SER A 66 3.44 23.98 5.03
C SER A 66 3.71 24.94 6.17
N ALA A 67 2.88 24.92 7.22
CA ALA A 67 3.08 25.79 8.39
C ALA A 67 4.41 25.48 9.10
N ILE A 68 4.76 24.20 9.28
CA ILE A 68 6.04 23.77 9.86
C ILE A 68 7.22 24.33 9.06
N LEU A 69 7.19 24.17 7.73
CA LEU A 69 8.30 24.60 6.88
C LEU A 69 8.46 26.13 6.87
N TYR A 70 7.36 26.86 6.68
CA TYR A 70 7.44 28.33 6.66
C TYR A 70 7.86 28.90 8.02
N ASN A 71 7.38 28.32 9.12
CA ASN A 71 7.84 28.67 10.46
C ASN A 71 9.33 28.38 10.63
N LEU A 72 9.80 27.22 10.18
CA LEU A 72 11.22 26.86 10.20
C LEU A 72 12.06 27.86 9.41
N TYR A 73 11.66 28.20 8.17
CA TYR A 73 12.37 29.14 7.33
C TYR A 73 12.44 30.54 7.97
N ALA A 74 11.31 31.05 8.47
CA ALA A 74 11.25 32.34 9.13
C ALA A 74 12.15 32.39 10.36
N LEU A 75 12.12 31.34 11.20
CA LEU A 75 12.97 31.26 12.38
C LEU A 75 14.46 31.23 12.01
N MET A 76 14.85 30.45 10.99
CA MET A 76 16.25 30.37 10.56
C MET A 76 16.74 31.70 9.97
N ILE A 77 15.93 32.36 9.16
CA ILE A 77 16.27 33.70 8.62
C ILE A 77 16.43 34.70 9.77
N TYR A 78 15.54 34.69 10.75
CA TYR A 78 15.65 35.51 11.95
C TYR A 78 16.98 35.27 12.70
N LEU A 79 17.35 33.99 12.92
CA LEU A 79 18.60 33.63 13.60
C LEU A 79 19.85 34.04 12.80
N VAL A 80 19.78 34.06 11.48
CA VAL A 80 20.86 34.59 10.62
C VAL A 80 20.94 36.09 10.70
N LEU A 81 19.81 36.81 10.73
CA LEU A 81 19.80 38.27 10.83
C LEU A 81 20.36 38.77 12.16
N THR A 82 20.00 38.13 13.27
CA THR A 82 20.33 38.59 14.63
C THR A 82 21.58 37.95 15.21
N GLY A 83 22.16 36.96 14.52
CA GLY A 83 23.26 36.14 15.05
C GLY A 83 22.81 35.08 16.06
N GLY A 84 21.61 35.17 16.61
CA GLY A 84 21.14 34.30 17.69
C GLY A 84 22.04 34.41 18.94
N ALA A 85 22.07 33.32 19.73
CA ALA A 85 22.92 33.30 20.92
C ALA A 85 24.42 33.32 20.52
N GLN A 86 25.11 34.37 20.84
CA GLN A 86 26.56 34.54 20.63
C GLN A 86 27.05 34.28 19.18
N GLY A 87 26.23 34.55 18.15
CA GLY A 87 26.61 34.38 16.77
C GLY A 87 26.44 32.97 16.23
N THR A 88 25.89 32.03 17.01
CA THR A 88 25.70 30.61 16.60
C THR A 88 24.42 30.36 15.83
N GLY A 89 23.54 31.37 15.71
CA GLY A 89 22.25 31.26 15.04
C GLY A 89 22.29 30.64 13.62
N PRO A 90 23.26 31.07 12.77
CA PRO A 90 23.35 30.52 11.40
C PRO A 90 23.64 29.01 11.29
N ILE A 91 24.16 28.38 12.34
CA ILE A 91 24.44 26.94 12.34
C ILE A 91 23.14 26.13 12.20
N TRP A 92 22.02 26.63 12.68
CA TRP A 92 20.75 25.96 12.65
C TRP A 92 20.14 25.81 11.23
N ILE A 93 20.62 26.58 10.23
CA ILE A 93 20.09 26.44 8.85
C ILE A 93 20.32 25.07 8.26
N PHE A 94 21.31 24.31 8.74
CA PHE A 94 21.62 22.97 8.19
C PHE A 94 20.48 21.96 8.36
N ILE A 95 19.58 22.14 9.32
CA ILE A 95 18.40 21.29 9.48
C ILE A 95 17.34 21.54 8.38
N VAL A 96 17.38 22.68 7.70
CA VAL A 96 16.34 23.07 6.74
C VAL A 96 16.29 22.14 5.56
N SER A 97 17.43 21.78 4.96
CA SER A 97 17.43 20.96 3.75
C SER A 97 16.88 19.54 3.97
N PRO A 98 17.31 18.74 4.97
CA PRO A 98 16.75 17.41 5.20
C PRO A 98 15.26 17.45 5.56
N VAL A 99 14.82 18.44 6.36
CA VAL A 99 13.40 18.60 6.71
C VAL A 99 12.56 18.95 5.47
N THR A 100 13.04 19.89 4.65
CA THR A 100 12.35 20.33 3.44
C THR A 100 12.16 19.18 2.46
N PHE A 101 13.23 18.43 2.15
CA PHE A 101 13.14 17.30 1.22
C PHE A 101 12.25 16.18 1.76
N SER A 102 12.31 15.88 3.05
CA SER A 102 11.43 14.86 3.66
C SER A 102 9.95 15.22 3.59
N ILE A 103 9.60 16.51 3.66
CA ILE A 103 8.21 16.98 3.66
C ILE A 103 7.69 17.26 2.24
N ARG A 104 8.50 17.93 1.39
CA ARG A 104 8.11 18.39 0.05
C ARG A 104 8.45 17.40 -1.08
N GLY A 105 9.36 16.44 -0.81
CA GLY A 105 9.99 15.60 -1.83
C GLY A 105 10.98 16.37 -2.68
N LEU A 106 11.61 15.67 -3.64
CA LEU A 106 12.75 16.24 -4.38
C LEU A 106 12.39 17.48 -5.20
N LYS A 107 11.36 17.40 -6.07
CA LYS A 107 11.07 18.48 -7.05
C LYS A 107 10.70 19.81 -6.41
N ARG A 108 9.74 19.79 -5.47
CA ARG A 108 9.32 21.00 -4.75
C ARG A 108 10.37 21.43 -3.74
N GLY A 109 11.03 20.49 -3.09
CA GLY A 109 12.09 20.75 -2.13
C GLY A 109 13.27 21.50 -2.74
N ILE A 110 13.69 21.22 -3.98
CA ILE A 110 14.74 21.98 -4.67
C ILE A 110 14.34 23.46 -4.80
N VAL A 111 13.12 23.74 -5.22
CA VAL A 111 12.65 25.12 -5.37
C VAL A 111 12.65 25.86 -4.03
N ASP A 112 12.10 25.22 -2.99
CA ASP A 112 12.03 25.80 -1.64
C ASP A 112 13.45 26.05 -1.08
N ILE A 113 14.41 25.14 -1.29
CA ILE A 113 15.79 25.28 -0.82
C ILE A 113 16.53 26.41 -1.56
N VAL A 114 16.33 26.55 -2.87
CA VAL A 114 16.94 27.66 -3.65
C VAL A 114 16.40 29.00 -3.16
N LEU A 115 15.09 29.11 -2.96
CA LEU A 115 14.49 30.35 -2.43
C LEU A 115 14.96 30.65 -1.01
N PHE A 116 15.06 29.64 -0.15
CA PHE A 116 15.59 29.78 1.20
C PHE A 116 17.05 30.21 1.19
N LEU A 117 17.90 29.64 0.34
CA LEU A 117 19.31 30.04 0.20
C LEU A 117 19.45 31.51 -0.21
N LEU A 118 18.66 31.99 -1.16
CA LEU A 118 18.63 33.38 -1.58
C LEU A 118 18.22 34.29 -0.40
N ALA A 119 17.22 33.88 0.39
CA ALA A 119 16.79 34.59 1.58
C ALA A 119 17.89 34.64 2.67
N VAL A 120 18.65 33.56 2.86
CA VAL A 120 19.80 33.51 3.80
C VAL A 120 20.92 34.42 3.34
N ILE A 121 21.25 34.44 2.05
CA ILE A 121 22.25 35.36 1.49
C ILE A 121 21.84 36.82 1.74
N LEU A 122 20.57 37.15 1.46
CA LEU A 122 20.02 38.46 1.72
C LEU A 122 20.05 38.82 3.23
N ALA A 123 19.74 37.84 4.09
CA ALA A 123 19.79 38.06 5.55
C ALA A 123 21.20 38.38 6.04
N PHE A 124 22.24 37.68 5.57
CA PHE A 124 23.63 38.01 5.89
C PHE A 124 24.02 39.41 5.37
N TYR A 125 23.60 39.74 4.15
CA TYR A 125 23.84 41.07 3.58
C TYR A 125 23.18 42.17 4.41
N CYS A 126 21.93 42.02 4.80
CA CYS A 126 21.20 42.96 5.64
C CYS A 126 21.81 43.06 7.05
N ALA A 127 22.20 41.95 7.66
CA ALA A 127 22.84 41.93 8.98
C ALA A 127 24.11 42.80 8.97
N HIS A 128 24.95 42.71 7.95
CA HIS A 128 26.16 43.48 7.79
C HIS A 128 25.86 44.95 7.45
N THR A 129 25.02 45.22 6.43
CA THR A 129 24.75 46.58 5.91
C THR A 129 24.05 47.47 6.95
N PHE A 130 23.10 46.91 7.69
CA PHE A 130 22.36 47.65 8.73
C PHE A 130 22.97 47.52 10.13
N SER A 131 24.19 46.92 10.24
CA SER A 131 24.89 46.71 11.50
C SER A 131 24.03 46.00 12.57
N ILE A 132 23.13 45.11 12.14
CA ILE A 132 22.26 44.34 13.04
C ILE A 132 23.12 43.35 13.83
N TYR A 133 24.03 42.65 13.13
CA TYR A 133 24.99 41.71 13.71
C TYR A 133 26.27 41.65 12.85
N ASN A 134 27.43 41.78 13.50
CA ASN A 134 28.75 41.69 12.85
C ASN A 134 29.37 40.33 13.10
N TYR A 135 29.34 39.48 12.08
CA TYR A 135 29.91 38.13 12.13
C TYR A 135 31.46 38.18 12.13
N GLN A 136 32.07 37.47 13.06
CA GLN A 136 33.50 37.31 13.15
C GLN A 136 33.90 35.83 13.06
N PRO A 137 34.91 35.42 12.29
CA PRO A 137 35.61 36.27 11.29
C PRO A 137 34.75 36.62 10.08
N ASP A 138 35.10 37.61 9.29
CA ASP A 138 34.33 38.10 8.13
C ASP A 138 34.02 36.99 7.10
N GLN A 139 34.82 35.94 7.10
CA GLN A 139 34.61 34.77 6.24
C GLN A 139 33.51 33.80 6.72
N PHE A 140 32.97 33.98 7.94
CA PHE A 140 32.00 33.07 8.54
C PHE A 140 30.74 32.91 7.69
N PRO A 141 30.08 33.95 7.15
CA PRO A 141 28.90 33.81 6.30
C PRO A 141 29.17 32.95 5.06
N TYR A 142 30.31 33.13 4.40
CA TYR A 142 30.67 32.37 3.21
C TYR A 142 30.86 30.88 3.51
N ARG A 143 31.48 30.56 4.64
CA ARG A 143 31.67 29.17 5.11
C ARG A 143 30.33 28.49 5.39
N VAL A 144 29.41 29.22 6.05
CA VAL A 144 28.08 28.70 6.36
C VAL A 144 27.27 28.44 5.06
N ILE A 145 27.26 29.40 4.11
CA ILE A 145 26.58 29.27 2.83
C ILE A 145 27.12 28.05 2.05
N PHE A 146 28.46 27.96 1.94
CA PHE A 146 29.10 26.86 1.22
C PHE A 146 28.78 25.50 1.85
N SER A 147 28.87 25.39 3.19
CA SER A 147 28.51 24.17 3.91
C SER A 147 27.03 23.82 3.75
N PHE A 148 26.13 24.83 3.77
CA PHE A 148 24.72 24.62 3.51
C PHE A 148 24.44 24.05 2.13
N ILE A 149 25.13 24.56 1.08
CA ILE A 149 25.00 24.04 -0.27
C ILE A 149 25.39 22.56 -0.32
N ILE A 150 26.49 22.17 0.33
CA ILE A 150 26.92 20.77 0.40
C ILE A 150 25.86 19.91 1.08
N VAL A 151 25.34 20.33 2.25
CA VAL A 151 24.30 19.60 2.97
C VAL A 151 23.01 19.49 2.15
N ALA A 152 22.64 20.57 1.45
CA ALA A 152 21.48 20.58 0.57
C ALA A 152 21.64 19.59 -0.61
N MET A 153 22.82 19.54 -1.24
CA MET A 153 23.13 18.58 -2.29
C MET A 153 23.07 17.13 -1.78
N LEU A 154 23.67 16.84 -0.62
CA LEU A 154 23.63 15.52 0.00
C LEU A 154 22.21 15.10 0.36
N SER A 155 21.43 16.00 0.93
CA SER A 155 20.02 15.76 1.28
C SER A 155 19.16 15.49 0.04
N GLY A 156 19.36 16.26 -1.02
CA GLY A 156 18.68 16.05 -2.31
C GLY A 156 19.08 14.73 -2.98
N PHE A 157 20.37 14.38 -2.94
CA PHE A 157 20.85 13.09 -3.44
C PHE A 157 20.24 11.91 -2.66
N TYR A 158 20.20 12.00 -1.33
CA TYR A 158 19.57 11.00 -0.48
C TYR A 158 18.09 10.83 -0.82
N GLU A 159 17.34 11.93 -0.93
CA GLU A 159 15.91 11.88 -1.27
C GLU A 159 15.65 11.26 -2.65
N ASN A 160 16.46 11.64 -3.66
CA ASN A 160 16.39 11.04 -4.99
C ASN A 160 16.66 9.53 -4.97
N SER A 161 17.64 9.10 -4.19
CA SER A 161 17.96 7.68 -4.02
C SER A 161 16.83 6.94 -3.32
N ARG A 162 16.28 7.51 -2.24
CA ARG A 162 15.13 6.95 -1.50
C ARG A 162 13.93 6.77 -2.40
N GLU A 163 13.58 7.77 -3.21
CA GLU A 163 12.47 7.71 -4.15
C GLU A 163 12.65 6.59 -5.19
N LYS A 164 13.85 6.46 -5.76
CA LYS A 164 14.19 5.37 -6.70
C LYS A 164 14.10 3.99 -6.04
N TYR A 165 14.60 3.84 -4.81
CA TYR A 165 14.52 2.57 -4.08
C TYR A 165 13.08 2.16 -3.80
N ASN A 166 12.23 3.10 -3.36
CA ASN A 166 10.83 2.84 -3.12
C ASN A 166 10.09 2.40 -4.41
N GLN A 167 10.34 3.05 -5.53
CA GLN A 167 9.79 2.65 -6.82
C GLN A 167 10.23 1.24 -7.22
N LYS A 168 11.51 0.89 -7.00
CA LYS A 168 12.04 -0.45 -7.29
C LYS A 168 11.40 -1.52 -6.41
N ILE A 169 11.23 -1.25 -5.12
CA ILE A 169 10.56 -2.17 -4.18
C ILE A 169 9.11 -2.42 -4.61
N LEU A 170 8.37 -1.37 -4.95
CA LEU A 170 6.99 -1.50 -5.44
C LEU A 170 6.92 -2.30 -6.74
N ALA A 171 7.85 -2.07 -7.68
CA ALA A 171 7.92 -2.82 -8.94
C ALA A 171 8.23 -4.30 -8.70
N LEU A 172 9.16 -4.63 -7.78
CA LEU A 172 9.48 -6.00 -7.41
C LEU A 172 8.32 -6.70 -6.70
N SER A 173 7.65 -6.01 -5.77
CA SER A 173 6.46 -6.53 -5.10
C SER A 173 5.36 -6.88 -6.10
N LYS A 174 5.07 -5.96 -7.03
CA LYS A 174 4.10 -6.20 -8.10
C LYS A 174 4.50 -7.35 -9.03
N LYS A 175 5.79 -7.47 -9.34
CA LYS A 175 6.31 -8.59 -10.13
C LYS A 175 6.15 -9.92 -9.39
N ASN A 176 6.46 -9.98 -8.09
CA ASN A 176 6.28 -11.18 -7.27
C ASN A 176 4.80 -11.58 -7.18
N GLU A 177 3.90 -10.62 -6.98
CA GLU A 177 2.46 -10.85 -7.01
C GLU A 177 2.01 -11.39 -8.38
N LEU A 178 2.60 -10.87 -9.46
CA LEU A 178 2.38 -11.39 -10.81
C LEU A 178 2.92 -12.82 -11.02
N LEU A 179 3.96 -13.24 -10.34
CA LEU A 179 4.53 -14.59 -10.43
C LEU A 179 3.84 -15.60 -9.51
N ALA A 180 3.08 -15.14 -8.51
CA ALA A 180 2.33 -16.04 -7.65
C ALA A 180 1.29 -16.82 -8.49
N THR A 181 1.32 -18.15 -8.38
CA THR A 181 0.45 -19.07 -9.10
C THR A 181 -0.45 -19.89 -8.18
N ILE A 182 -0.23 -19.78 -6.88
CA ILE A 182 -0.94 -20.52 -5.83
C ILE A 182 -1.72 -19.54 -4.95
N ASP A 183 -2.92 -19.93 -4.56
CA ASP A 183 -3.72 -19.22 -3.56
C ASP A 183 -3.16 -19.51 -2.16
N PRO A 184 -2.80 -18.51 -1.36
CA PRO A 184 -2.13 -18.73 -0.07
C PRO A 184 -3.03 -19.34 1.00
N LEU A 185 -4.36 -19.19 0.90
CA LEU A 185 -5.29 -19.77 1.86
C LEU A 185 -5.52 -21.25 1.62
N THR A 186 -5.86 -21.63 0.37
CA THR A 186 -6.31 -22.99 0.04
C THR A 186 -5.18 -23.89 -0.46
N GLY A 187 -4.04 -23.32 -0.83
CA GLY A 187 -2.94 -24.04 -1.46
C GLY A 187 -3.32 -24.67 -2.81
N LEU A 188 -4.42 -24.21 -3.43
CA LEU A 188 -4.78 -24.52 -4.80
C LEU A 188 -4.12 -23.54 -5.77
N PRO A 189 -3.99 -23.89 -7.04
CA PRO A 189 -3.76 -22.93 -8.10
C PRO A 189 -4.71 -21.72 -8.01
N ASN A 190 -4.23 -20.53 -8.36
CA ASN A 190 -5.08 -19.36 -8.47
C ASN A 190 -5.61 -19.16 -9.90
N ARG A 191 -6.48 -18.18 -10.09
CA ARG A 191 -7.09 -17.85 -11.39
C ARG A 191 -6.05 -17.68 -12.50
N ARG A 192 -4.89 -17.08 -12.21
CA ARG A 192 -3.84 -16.86 -13.23
C ARG A 192 -3.25 -18.17 -13.75
N PHE A 193 -2.84 -19.06 -12.83
CA PHE A 193 -2.33 -20.37 -13.22
C PHE A 193 -3.36 -21.10 -14.09
N THR A 194 -4.61 -21.06 -13.68
CA THR A 194 -5.71 -21.75 -14.34
C THR A 194 -5.96 -21.20 -15.74
N MET A 195 -5.94 -19.88 -15.95
CA MET A 195 -6.07 -19.29 -17.28
C MET A 195 -4.96 -19.77 -18.25
N ASN A 196 -3.73 -19.90 -17.76
CA ASN A 196 -2.64 -20.43 -18.56
C ASN A 196 -2.91 -21.92 -18.94
N LYS A 197 -3.37 -22.72 -17.98
CA LYS A 197 -3.72 -24.14 -18.23
C LYS A 197 -4.92 -24.30 -19.16
N LEU A 198 -5.94 -23.47 -19.05
CA LEU A 198 -7.05 -23.44 -19.99
C LEU A 198 -6.59 -23.11 -21.41
N SER A 199 -5.61 -22.20 -21.56
CA SER A 199 -5.03 -21.91 -22.86
C SER A 199 -4.30 -23.12 -23.46
N GLU A 200 -3.60 -23.91 -22.63
CA GLU A 200 -2.97 -25.17 -23.06
C GLU A 200 -4.05 -26.20 -23.49
N PHE A 201 -5.11 -26.37 -22.69
CA PHE A 201 -6.20 -27.30 -23.01
C PHE A 201 -6.95 -26.89 -24.28
N LYS A 202 -7.15 -25.57 -24.48
CA LYS A 202 -7.77 -25.04 -25.70
C LYS A 202 -6.94 -25.34 -26.95
N LEU A 203 -5.62 -25.20 -26.82
CA LEU A 203 -4.69 -25.51 -27.89
C LEU A 203 -4.71 -27.01 -28.24
N ALA A 204 -4.77 -27.88 -27.22
CA ALA A 204 -4.90 -29.34 -27.41
C ALA A 204 -6.25 -29.71 -28.05
N LEU A 205 -7.34 -29.05 -27.66
CA LEU A 205 -8.65 -29.24 -28.30
C LEU A 205 -8.60 -28.92 -29.78
N THR A 206 -8.00 -27.77 -30.16
CA THR A 206 -7.92 -27.36 -31.57
C THR A 206 -6.97 -28.23 -32.41
N LYS A 207 -5.83 -28.65 -31.85
CA LYS A 207 -4.81 -29.40 -32.61
C LYS A 207 -5.01 -30.92 -32.58
N GLU A 208 -5.43 -31.46 -31.46
CA GLU A 208 -5.46 -32.90 -31.16
C GLU A 208 -6.89 -33.41 -30.95
N GLN A 209 -7.89 -32.56 -31.12
CA GLN A 209 -9.32 -32.88 -30.87
C GLN A 209 -9.56 -33.40 -29.43
N THR A 210 -8.71 -32.98 -28.47
CA THR A 210 -8.78 -33.40 -27.08
C THR A 210 -9.83 -32.60 -26.33
N PRO A 211 -11.00 -33.18 -25.98
CA PRO A 211 -12.06 -32.44 -25.29
C PRO A 211 -11.65 -32.10 -23.87
N PHE A 212 -12.22 -31.02 -23.32
CA PHE A 212 -12.11 -30.71 -21.89
C PHE A 212 -13.40 -30.10 -21.35
N VAL A 213 -13.60 -30.26 -20.06
CA VAL A 213 -14.78 -29.77 -19.33
C VAL A 213 -14.35 -28.72 -18.32
N LEU A 214 -15.15 -27.66 -18.18
CA LEU A 214 -15.07 -26.71 -17.11
C LEU A 214 -16.20 -26.88 -16.11
N ILE A 215 -15.88 -26.80 -14.81
CA ILE A 215 -16.85 -26.78 -13.73
C ILE A 215 -16.57 -25.52 -12.90
N LEU A 216 -17.49 -24.58 -12.92
CA LEU A 216 -17.45 -23.42 -12.04
C LEU A 216 -18.32 -23.72 -10.82
N CYS A 217 -17.76 -23.54 -9.63
CA CYS A 217 -18.44 -23.80 -8.37
C CYS A 217 -18.36 -22.59 -7.42
N ASP A 218 -19.37 -22.47 -6.59
CA ASP A 218 -19.48 -21.40 -5.59
C ASP A 218 -20.11 -21.96 -4.31
N VAL A 219 -19.59 -21.53 -3.17
CA VAL A 219 -20.06 -21.97 -1.85
C VAL A 219 -21.39 -21.33 -1.51
N ASP A 220 -22.42 -22.16 -1.32
CA ASP A 220 -23.76 -21.68 -1.03
C ASP A 220 -23.83 -20.94 0.29
N ASN A 221 -24.40 -19.73 0.26
CA ASN A 221 -24.62 -18.91 1.46
C ASN A 221 -23.36 -18.59 2.27
N PHE A 222 -22.18 -18.51 1.63
CA PHE A 222 -20.90 -18.33 2.30
C PHE A 222 -20.87 -17.08 3.20
N LYS A 223 -21.54 -15.98 2.79
CA LYS A 223 -21.70 -14.82 3.63
C LYS A 223 -22.38 -15.14 4.96
N LYS A 224 -23.45 -15.96 4.96
CA LYS A 224 -24.11 -16.39 6.19
C LYS A 224 -23.17 -17.22 7.07
N VAL A 225 -22.34 -18.07 6.49
CA VAL A 225 -21.33 -18.84 7.23
C VAL A 225 -20.37 -17.87 7.95
N ASN A 226 -19.87 -16.85 7.26
CA ASN A 226 -19.02 -15.85 7.86
C ASN A 226 -19.73 -15.02 8.96
N ASP A 227 -20.97 -14.62 8.71
CA ASP A 227 -21.74 -13.80 9.65
C ASP A 227 -22.10 -14.58 10.94
N GLU A 228 -22.31 -15.89 10.84
CA GLU A 228 -22.72 -16.76 11.95
C GLU A 228 -21.54 -17.37 12.71
N TYR A 229 -20.47 -17.80 12.02
CA TYR A 229 -19.34 -18.53 12.62
C TYR A 229 -18.04 -17.75 12.60
N GLY A 230 -18.02 -16.56 11.98
CA GLY A 230 -16.83 -15.72 11.84
C GLY A 230 -15.96 -16.08 10.64
N HIS A 231 -15.13 -15.12 10.21
CA HIS A 231 -14.27 -15.26 9.03
C HIS A 231 -13.25 -16.41 9.13
N SER A 232 -12.75 -16.70 10.35
CA SER A 232 -11.81 -17.82 10.53
C SER A 232 -12.45 -19.17 10.21
N PHE A 233 -13.73 -19.36 10.55
CA PHE A 233 -14.48 -20.56 10.18
C PHE A 233 -14.75 -20.62 8.68
N GLY A 234 -15.05 -19.47 8.06
CA GLY A 234 -15.18 -19.37 6.60
C GLY A 234 -13.89 -19.76 5.87
N ASP A 235 -12.74 -19.33 6.37
CA ASP A 235 -11.43 -19.71 5.83
C ASP A 235 -11.20 -21.22 5.95
N GLU A 236 -11.52 -21.85 7.09
CA GLU A 236 -11.45 -23.30 7.28
C GLU A 236 -12.41 -24.04 6.33
N ALA A 237 -13.61 -23.50 6.08
CA ALA A 237 -14.56 -24.06 5.13
C ALA A 237 -14.01 -24.04 3.69
N LEU A 238 -13.35 -22.96 3.27
CA LEU A 238 -12.69 -22.90 1.95
C LEU A 238 -11.51 -23.87 1.83
N ILE A 239 -10.70 -24.00 2.89
CA ILE A 239 -9.61 -24.98 2.95
C ILE A 239 -10.16 -26.41 2.87
N HIS A 240 -11.25 -26.70 3.58
CA HIS A 240 -11.92 -28.00 3.55
C HIS A 240 -12.43 -28.32 2.14
N LEU A 241 -13.14 -27.40 1.49
CA LEU A 241 -13.59 -27.57 0.11
C LEU A 241 -12.41 -27.82 -0.83
N ALA A 242 -11.34 -27.05 -0.71
CA ALA A 242 -10.13 -27.24 -1.52
C ALA A 242 -9.55 -28.67 -1.40
N ASN A 243 -9.54 -29.23 -0.19
CA ASN A 243 -9.08 -30.60 0.05
C ASN A 243 -10.02 -31.63 -0.57
N ILE A 244 -11.34 -31.45 -0.46
CA ILE A 244 -12.34 -32.31 -1.13
C ILE A 244 -12.14 -32.27 -2.65
N LEU A 245 -11.95 -31.09 -3.24
CA LEU A 245 -11.69 -30.95 -4.68
C LEU A 245 -10.43 -31.71 -5.08
N LYS A 246 -9.30 -31.52 -4.38
CA LYS A 246 -8.05 -32.25 -4.67
C LYS A 246 -8.19 -33.77 -4.66
N GLN A 247 -9.02 -34.32 -3.77
CA GLN A 247 -9.19 -35.76 -3.61
C GLN A 247 -10.12 -36.39 -4.66
N HIS A 248 -11.04 -35.58 -5.23
CA HIS A 248 -12.13 -36.14 -6.07
C HIS A 248 -12.00 -35.78 -7.55
N ILE A 249 -10.99 -34.99 -7.94
CA ILE A 249 -10.68 -34.74 -9.36
C ILE A 249 -9.56 -35.66 -9.86
N PRO A 250 -9.51 -35.97 -11.18
CA PRO A 250 -8.40 -36.69 -11.79
C PRO A 250 -7.04 -35.96 -11.62
N ASN A 251 -5.94 -36.72 -11.59
CA ASN A 251 -4.58 -36.19 -11.44
C ASN A 251 -4.16 -35.19 -12.54
N ASN A 252 -4.73 -35.32 -13.74
CA ASN A 252 -4.47 -34.43 -14.88
C ASN A 252 -5.41 -33.20 -14.90
N ALA A 253 -6.37 -33.12 -13.98
CA ALA A 253 -7.27 -31.99 -13.84
C ALA A 253 -6.63 -30.88 -12.98
N VAL A 254 -7.15 -29.66 -13.12
CA VAL A 254 -6.76 -28.50 -12.33
C VAL A 254 -7.97 -28.02 -11.55
N ALA A 255 -7.88 -28.01 -10.21
CA ALA A 255 -8.80 -27.25 -9.37
C ALA A 255 -8.10 -25.97 -8.92
N SER A 256 -8.81 -24.87 -8.89
CA SER A 256 -8.28 -23.56 -8.51
C SER A 256 -9.29 -22.76 -7.70
N ARG A 257 -8.78 -21.85 -6.86
CA ARG A 257 -9.59 -20.78 -6.28
C ARG A 257 -9.70 -19.66 -7.32
N TRP A 258 -10.93 -19.49 -7.81
CA TRP A 258 -11.22 -18.56 -8.90
C TRP A 258 -11.53 -17.13 -8.41
N GLY A 259 -12.21 -17.05 -7.28
CA GLY A 259 -12.61 -15.82 -6.60
C GLY A 259 -12.58 -15.96 -5.08
N GLY A 260 -13.33 -15.14 -4.36
CA GLY A 260 -13.42 -15.19 -2.90
C GLY A 260 -13.89 -16.55 -2.40
N GLU A 261 -15.08 -16.97 -2.84
CA GLU A 261 -15.75 -18.23 -2.49
C GLU A 261 -16.01 -19.12 -3.73
N GLU A 262 -15.42 -18.73 -4.88
CA GLU A 262 -15.57 -19.41 -6.15
C GLU A 262 -14.36 -20.28 -6.46
N PHE A 263 -14.62 -21.45 -7.03
CA PHE A 263 -13.61 -22.40 -7.49
C PHE A 263 -13.90 -22.80 -8.94
N LEU A 264 -12.83 -23.04 -9.70
CA LEU A 264 -12.93 -23.52 -11.06
C LEU A 264 -12.12 -24.81 -11.20
N ILE A 265 -12.75 -25.82 -11.81
CA ILE A 265 -12.13 -27.12 -12.12
C ILE A 265 -12.09 -27.26 -13.64
N ALA A 266 -10.93 -27.57 -14.17
CA ALA A 266 -10.73 -27.88 -15.60
C ALA A 266 -10.23 -29.31 -15.74
N ILE A 267 -10.92 -30.11 -16.55
CA ILE A 267 -10.64 -31.54 -16.68
C ILE A 267 -10.40 -31.87 -18.16
N PRO A 268 -9.16 -32.16 -18.57
CA PRO A 268 -8.86 -32.55 -19.95
C PRO A 268 -9.24 -34.01 -20.22
N ASN A 269 -9.39 -34.34 -21.48
CA ASN A 269 -9.69 -35.69 -21.98
C ASN A 269 -11.02 -36.29 -21.46
N VAL A 270 -12.03 -35.44 -21.25
CA VAL A 270 -13.35 -35.90 -20.80
C VAL A 270 -14.47 -35.15 -21.51
N PHE A 271 -15.62 -35.78 -21.57
CA PHE A 271 -16.87 -35.18 -22.04
C PHE A 271 -17.75 -34.74 -20.88
N ASN A 272 -18.78 -33.93 -21.17
CA ASN A 272 -19.66 -33.28 -20.19
C ASN A 272 -20.24 -34.27 -19.15
N ALA A 273 -20.68 -35.47 -19.57
CA ALA A 273 -21.20 -36.50 -18.67
C ALA A 273 -20.21 -36.89 -17.55
N LYS A 274 -18.89 -36.90 -17.84
CA LYS A 274 -17.84 -37.15 -16.83
C LYS A 274 -17.66 -35.97 -15.88
N GLY A 275 -17.80 -34.74 -16.35
CA GLY A 275 -17.82 -33.56 -15.52
C GLY A 275 -18.96 -33.60 -14.50
N VAL A 276 -20.17 -33.97 -14.94
CA VAL A 276 -21.35 -34.15 -14.08
C VAL A 276 -21.12 -35.29 -13.06
N GLU A 277 -20.54 -36.42 -13.47
CA GLU A 277 -20.19 -37.51 -12.54
C GLU A 277 -19.25 -37.05 -11.42
N ILE A 278 -18.20 -36.25 -11.77
CA ILE A 278 -17.24 -35.73 -10.83
C ILE A 278 -17.91 -34.71 -9.89
N SER A 279 -18.76 -33.82 -10.41
CA SER A 279 -19.55 -32.89 -9.60
C SER A 279 -20.42 -33.62 -8.57
N ASN A 280 -21.08 -34.72 -8.97
CA ASN A 280 -21.89 -35.52 -8.06
C ASN A 280 -21.05 -36.20 -6.96
N LYS A 281 -19.83 -36.63 -7.27
CA LYS A 281 -18.88 -37.18 -6.27
C LYS A 281 -18.46 -36.12 -5.27
N ILE A 282 -18.22 -34.87 -5.71
CA ILE A 282 -17.89 -33.77 -4.86
C ILE A 282 -19.06 -33.43 -3.92
N HIS A 283 -20.31 -33.37 -4.43
CA HIS A 283 -21.50 -33.16 -3.58
C HIS A 283 -21.64 -34.26 -2.52
N ALA A 284 -21.45 -35.53 -2.91
CA ALA A 284 -21.53 -36.67 -1.99
C ALA A 284 -20.44 -36.59 -0.90
N ALA A 285 -19.21 -36.18 -1.27
CA ALA A 285 -18.11 -36.01 -0.33
C ALA A 285 -18.37 -34.86 0.67
N LEU A 286 -18.87 -33.73 0.21
CA LEU A 286 -19.22 -32.60 1.09
C LEU A 286 -20.33 -32.97 2.08
N LYS A 287 -21.28 -33.77 1.66
CA LYS A 287 -22.33 -34.29 2.56
C LYS A 287 -21.77 -35.27 3.59
N GLN A 288 -20.84 -36.14 3.20
CA GLN A 288 -20.25 -37.18 4.07
C GLN A 288 -19.21 -36.58 5.05
N PHE A 289 -18.47 -35.57 4.64
CA PHE A 289 -17.40 -34.97 5.39
C PHE A 289 -17.72 -33.50 5.70
N PRO A 290 -18.41 -33.20 6.82
CA PRO A 290 -18.69 -31.82 7.22
C PRO A 290 -17.39 -31.09 7.65
N VAL A 291 -17.42 -29.77 7.59
CA VAL A 291 -16.37 -28.93 8.19
C VAL A 291 -16.49 -29.05 9.71
N ASN A 292 -15.49 -29.59 10.36
CA ASN A 292 -15.44 -29.75 11.81
C ASN A 292 -14.34 -28.88 12.41
N THR A 293 -14.72 -28.01 13.34
CA THR A 293 -13.82 -27.23 14.15
C THR A 293 -14.02 -27.56 15.62
N SER A 294 -13.23 -27.00 16.53
CA SER A 294 -13.36 -27.20 17.96
C SER A 294 -14.69 -26.70 18.55
N PHE A 295 -15.43 -25.85 17.85
CA PHE A 295 -16.65 -25.17 18.33
C PHE A 295 -17.88 -25.33 17.42
N ALA A 296 -17.73 -25.84 16.20
CA ALA A 296 -18.83 -25.98 15.26
C ALA A 296 -18.61 -27.14 14.26
N SER A 297 -19.72 -27.72 13.77
CA SER A 297 -19.75 -28.66 12.68
C SER A 297 -20.78 -28.23 11.66
N LEU A 298 -20.39 -28.04 10.40
CA LEU A 298 -21.26 -27.57 9.33
C LEU A 298 -21.10 -28.40 8.06
N SER A 299 -22.22 -28.91 7.52
CA SER A 299 -22.21 -29.48 6.18
C SER A 299 -22.25 -28.38 5.13
N LEU A 300 -21.14 -28.22 4.43
CA LEU A 300 -21.01 -27.23 3.36
C LEU A 300 -21.75 -27.69 2.11
N THR A 301 -22.47 -26.76 1.46
CA THR A 301 -23.08 -27.00 0.16
C THR A 301 -22.49 -26.06 -0.88
N ILE A 302 -22.46 -26.51 -2.14
CA ILE A 302 -21.97 -25.73 -3.27
C ILE A 302 -22.96 -25.84 -4.42
N SER A 303 -23.00 -24.82 -5.27
CA SER A 303 -23.67 -24.87 -6.55
C SER A 303 -22.62 -24.97 -7.66
N MET A 304 -22.91 -25.68 -8.74
CA MET A 304 -21.97 -25.92 -9.85
C MET A 304 -22.61 -25.71 -11.21
N GLY A 305 -21.86 -25.10 -12.14
CA GLY A 305 -22.16 -25.08 -13.56
C GLY A 305 -21.11 -25.87 -14.34
N VAL A 306 -21.54 -26.84 -15.18
CA VAL A 306 -20.65 -27.72 -15.94
C VAL A 306 -20.84 -27.47 -17.43
N VAL A 307 -19.76 -27.20 -18.15
CA VAL A 307 -19.76 -26.96 -19.60
C VAL A 307 -18.70 -27.77 -20.30
N GLN A 308 -19.03 -28.26 -21.50
CA GLN A 308 -18.07 -28.76 -22.47
C GLN A 308 -17.45 -27.61 -23.24
N SER A 309 -16.12 -27.53 -23.33
CA SER A 309 -15.49 -26.58 -24.21
C SER A 309 -15.63 -27.01 -25.68
N HIS A 310 -16.01 -26.07 -26.55
CA HIS A 310 -16.11 -26.25 -27.99
C HIS A 310 -14.97 -25.55 -28.71
N GLU A 311 -14.50 -26.09 -29.84
CA GLU A 311 -13.39 -25.51 -30.60
C GLU A 311 -13.65 -24.06 -31.04
N SER A 312 -14.90 -23.75 -31.41
CA SER A 312 -15.35 -22.43 -31.88
C SER A 312 -15.36 -21.34 -30.81
N ASP A 313 -15.38 -21.73 -29.53
CA ASP A 313 -15.59 -20.79 -28.44
C ASP A 313 -14.23 -20.26 -27.90
N SER A 314 -14.22 -19.08 -27.33
CA SER A 314 -13.09 -18.62 -26.51
C SER A 314 -13.23 -19.15 -25.10
N ILE A 315 -12.12 -19.16 -24.33
CA ILE A 315 -12.14 -19.53 -22.91
C ILE A 315 -13.11 -18.63 -22.12
N ASP A 316 -13.20 -17.36 -22.45
CA ASP A 316 -14.12 -16.41 -21.79
C ASP A 316 -15.59 -16.77 -22.05
N ILE A 317 -15.92 -17.30 -23.25
CA ILE A 317 -17.25 -17.80 -23.58
C ILE A 317 -17.56 -19.05 -22.75
N ASP A 318 -16.62 -19.99 -22.67
CA ASP A 318 -16.78 -21.21 -21.87
C ASP A 318 -17.02 -20.88 -20.39
N ILE A 319 -16.24 -19.95 -19.82
CA ILE A 319 -16.40 -19.49 -18.44
C ILE A 319 -17.76 -18.81 -18.24
N LYS A 320 -18.19 -17.98 -19.18
CA LYS A 320 -19.50 -17.30 -19.13
C LYS A 320 -20.65 -18.32 -19.15
N ARG A 321 -20.58 -19.34 -20.00
CA ARG A 321 -21.59 -20.42 -20.02
C ARG A 321 -21.63 -21.20 -18.70
N ALA A 322 -20.46 -21.46 -18.11
CA ALA A 322 -20.38 -22.12 -16.80
C ALA A 322 -21.01 -21.24 -15.70
N ASP A 323 -20.80 -19.93 -15.74
CA ASP A 323 -21.40 -18.98 -14.81
C ASP A 323 -22.93 -18.91 -14.95
N GLU A 324 -23.45 -18.90 -16.17
CA GLU A 324 -24.90 -18.93 -16.43
C GLU A 324 -25.54 -20.21 -15.87
N LEU A 325 -24.87 -21.35 -15.95
CA LEU A 325 -25.34 -22.63 -15.39
C LEU A 325 -25.20 -22.65 -13.86
N LEU A 326 -24.13 -22.10 -13.31
CA LEU A 326 -23.97 -21.91 -11.88
C LEU A 326 -25.09 -21.04 -11.30
N TYR A 327 -25.41 -19.97 -11.98
CA TYR A 327 -26.51 -19.08 -11.60
C TYR A 327 -27.87 -19.83 -11.61
N LYS A 328 -28.15 -20.63 -12.64
CA LYS A 328 -29.34 -21.50 -12.69
C LYS A 328 -29.36 -22.50 -11.51
N ALA A 329 -28.22 -23.09 -11.15
CA ALA A 329 -28.15 -24.01 -10.01
C ALA A 329 -28.52 -23.29 -8.70
N LYS A 330 -28.05 -22.05 -8.51
CA LYS A 330 -28.40 -21.20 -7.35
C LYS A 330 -29.90 -20.84 -7.32
N GLU A 331 -30.50 -20.44 -8.45
CA GLU A 331 -31.92 -20.12 -8.55
C GLU A 331 -32.83 -21.33 -8.31
N GLN A 332 -32.44 -22.51 -8.76
CA GLN A 332 -33.21 -23.74 -8.60
C GLN A 332 -33.13 -24.36 -7.18
N GLY A 333 -32.59 -23.64 -6.20
CA GLY A 333 -32.57 -24.02 -4.78
C GLY A 333 -31.21 -24.45 -4.26
N LYS A 334 -30.13 -24.15 -4.99
CA LYS A 334 -28.75 -24.42 -4.56
C LYS A 334 -28.41 -25.90 -4.38
N ASN A 335 -27.19 -26.22 -3.88
CA ASN A 335 -26.71 -27.56 -3.59
C ASN A 335 -26.97 -28.55 -4.78
N LYS A 336 -26.61 -28.13 -5.97
CA LYS A 336 -26.81 -28.92 -7.19
C LYS A 336 -25.87 -28.53 -8.32
N THR A 337 -25.83 -29.36 -9.33
CA THR A 337 -25.11 -29.14 -10.58
C THR A 337 -26.10 -28.89 -11.70
N CYS A 338 -25.92 -27.84 -12.49
CA CYS A 338 -26.52 -27.64 -13.78
C CYS A 338 -25.48 -27.87 -14.88
N SER A 339 -25.88 -28.56 -15.96
CA SER A 339 -25.04 -28.81 -17.12
C SER A 339 -25.79 -28.54 -18.41
N GLU A 340 -25.07 -28.43 -19.51
CA GLU A 340 -25.63 -28.41 -20.87
C GLU A 340 -26.31 -29.70 -21.22
#